data_3bdd730d0a1528cbfa5c6e1d512fc75c
#
_entry.id   3bdd730d0a1528cbfa5c6e1d512fc75c
#
_cell.length_a   1.000
_cell.length_b   1.000
_cell.length_c   1.000
_cell.angle_alpha   90.00
_cell.angle_beta   90.00
_cell.angle_gamma   90.00
#
_symmetry.space_group_name_H-M   'P 1'
#
loop_
_entity.id
_entity.type
_entity.pdbx_description
1 polymer ?
#
loop_
_entity_poly.entity_id
_entity_poly.type
_entity_poly.pdbx_seq_one_letter_code
_entity_poly.pdbx_strand_id
1 'polypeptide(L)'
;VPPVSAHDGLAVSAVSLSVVICCYTTARRTQVLRAIQTTLDQIAARDEIIVVVDHNDDLLADLQSTLPEQIALIANRFERGLSGARNTGVARSRGEVVVFVDDDAVPASGALDHARAPFEDRSVVAIGGAVRADWASGSAPGWFPDEFGWVVGCDYRGLPACGEQIRNPIGAAMAVRRTALVEIEGFSTELGRVGDLLAGCEETLMGVQLHARFPGHRIIRHTGFQVDHHIPAERATLGYFTRRCYQEGRSKAVLARISGRQAALSSERSYTSRILPSGAWRARANPRRVLALVIGFGYTAAGYVTGMALSARSAKAAA
;
A
#
# COMPACT_ATOMS: atom_id res chain seq x y z
N VAL A 1 -16.05 -39.57 -21.46
CA VAL A 1 -15.69 -38.40 -20.68
C VAL A 1 -16.47 -37.23 -21.29
N PRO A 2 -17.44 -36.60 -20.59
CA PRO A 2 -18.12 -35.42 -21.10
C PRO A 2 -17.20 -34.22 -20.97
N PRO A 3 -17.31 -33.18 -21.83
CA PRO A 3 -16.49 -32.00 -21.77
C PRO A 3 -16.87 -31.19 -20.53
N VAL A 4 -15.86 -30.73 -19.81
CA VAL A 4 -15.99 -29.74 -18.71
C VAL A 4 -16.45 -28.43 -19.31
N SER A 5 -17.67 -28.03 -19.02
CA SER A 5 -18.23 -26.73 -19.36
C SER A 5 -17.52 -25.66 -18.49
N ALA A 6 -16.61 -24.92 -19.11
CA ALA A 6 -16.06 -23.70 -18.53
C ALA A 6 -17.04 -22.58 -18.83
N HIS A 7 -17.69 -22.08 -17.79
CA HIS A 7 -18.18 -20.71 -17.57
C HIS A 7 -19.11 -20.78 -16.35
N ASP A 8 -18.52 -20.93 -15.17
CA ASP A 8 -19.21 -20.47 -13.96
C ASP A 8 -19.28 -18.95 -14.06
N GLY A 9 -20.43 -18.45 -14.51
CA GLY A 9 -20.79 -17.05 -14.45
C GLY A 9 -20.79 -16.64 -12.98
N LEU A 10 -19.71 -15.98 -12.52
CA LEU A 10 -19.70 -15.28 -11.24
C LEU A 10 -20.94 -14.37 -11.23
N ALA A 11 -21.86 -14.62 -10.31
CA ALA A 11 -23.00 -13.72 -10.07
C ALA A 11 -22.40 -12.32 -9.84
N VAL A 12 -22.90 -11.34 -10.61
CA VAL A 12 -22.36 -9.96 -10.55
C VAL A 12 -22.59 -9.44 -9.14
N SER A 13 -21.52 -9.41 -8.32
CA SER A 13 -21.57 -8.93 -6.95
C SER A 13 -22.21 -7.53 -6.87
N ALA A 14 -23.09 -7.32 -5.89
CA ALA A 14 -23.80 -6.04 -5.69
C ALA A 14 -22.90 -4.92 -5.15
N VAL A 15 -21.74 -5.25 -4.61
CA VAL A 15 -20.77 -4.29 -4.01
C VAL A 15 -20.24 -3.32 -5.06
N SER A 16 -20.39 -2.01 -4.84
CA SER A 16 -19.85 -0.96 -5.69
C SER A 16 -18.47 -0.50 -5.22
N LEU A 17 -17.60 -0.15 -6.18
CA LEU A 17 -16.25 0.31 -5.93
C LEU A 17 -16.07 1.80 -6.23
N SER A 18 -15.31 2.50 -5.39
CA SER A 18 -14.66 3.77 -5.73
C SER A 18 -13.16 3.52 -5.82
N VAL A 19 -12.62 3.53 -7.03
CA VAL A 19 -11.18 3.35 -7.23
C VAL A 19 -10.48 4.69 -7.12
N VAL A 20 -9.61 4.85 -6.14
CA VAL A 20 -8.86 6.09 -5.86
C VAL A 20 -7.42 5.92 -6.31
N ILE A 21 -6.98 6.80 -7.22
CA ILE A 21 -5.61 6.88 -7.73
C ILE A 21 -5.06 8.25 -7.33
N CYS A 22 -4.02 8.27 -6.48
CA CYS A 22 -3.37 9.50 -6.02
C CYS A 22 -2.08 9.74 -6.81
N CYS A 23 -1.88 10.93 -7.35
CA CYS A 23 -0.67 11.32 -8.09
C CYS A 23 -0.18 12.70 -7.67
N TYR A 24 1.13 12.98 -7.82
CA TYR A 24 1.71 14.24 -7.35
C TYR A 24 2.77 14.84 -8.31
N THR A 25 3.23 14.11 -9.29
CA THR A 25 4.34 14.55 -10.16
C THR A 25 4.09 14.25 -11.64
N THR A 26 4.41 15.21 -12.50
CA THR A 26 4.37 15.06 -13.95
C THR A 26 5.38 14.02 -14.47
N ALA A 27 6.44 13.75 -13.71
CA ALA A 27 7.45 12.74 -14.07
C ALA A 27 6.88 11.32 -14.21
N ARG A 28 5.71 11.05 -13.62
CA ARG A 28 5.00 9.75 -13.68
C ARG A 28 3.76 9.77 -14.56
N ARG A 29 3.60 10.80 -15.40
CA ARG A 29 2.42 10.96 -16.25
C ARG A 29 2.03 9.69 -17.00
N THR A 30 3.01 9.04 -17.63
CA THR A 30 2.77 7.81 -18.41
C THR A 30 2.25 6.67 -17.52
N GLN A 31 2.81 6.52 -16.34
CA GLN A 31 2.37 5.49 -15.37
C GLN A 31 0.95 5.78 -14.87
N VAL A 32 0.66 7.04 -14.49
CA VAL A 32 -0.67 7.49 -14.08
C VAL A 32 -1.71 7.16 -15.13
N LEU A 33 -1.47 7.54 -16.40
CA LEU A 33 -2.41 7.26 -17.48
C LEU A 33 -2.60 5.76 -17.72
N ARG A 34 -1.54 4.95 -17.57
CA ARG A 34 -1.62 3.50 -17.67
C ARG A 34 -2.44 2.89 -16.53
N ALA A 35 -2.22 3.33 -15.29
CA ALA A 35 -2.99 2.90 -14.12
C ALA A 35 -4.48 3.24 -14.29
N ILE A 36 -4.79 4.44 -14.77
CA ILE A 36 -6.16 4.89 -15.03
C ILE A 36 -6.80 4.03 -16.14
N GLN A 37 -6.12 3.85 -17.27
CA GLN A 37 -6.68 3.09 -18.39
C GLN A 37 -6.97 1.64 -18.02
N THR A 38 -6.03 0.96 -17.38
CA THR A 38 -6.21 -0.44 -16.97
C THR A 38 -7.29 -0.60 -15.89
N THR A 39 -7.51 0.43 -15.08
CA THR A 39 -8.63 0.48 -14.13
C THR A 39 -9.95 0.67 -14.89
N LEU A 40 -9.99 1.61 -15.84
CA LEU A 40 -11.18 1.92 -16.65
C LEU A 40 -11.68 0.71 -17.44
N ASP A 41 -10.76 -0.12 -17.93
CA ASP A 41 -11.07 -1.34 -18.67
C ASP A 41 -11.75 -2.43 -17.81
N GLN A 42 -11.76 -2.26 -16.47
CA GLN A 42 -12.25 -3.27 -15.52
C GLN A 42 -13.43 -2.79 -14.65
N ILE A 43 -13.76 -1.50 -14.65
CA ILE A 43 -14.86 -0.99 -13.82
C ILE A 43 -16.23 -1.40 -14.35
N ALA A 44 -17.16 -1.68 -13.44
CA ALA A 44 -18.58 -1.87 -13.78
C ALA A 44 -19.31 -0.52 -13.81
N ALA A 45 -20.49 -0.49 -14.43
CA ALA A 45 -21.31 0.75 -14.55
C ALA A 45 -21.68 1.42 -13.21
N ARG A 46 -21.63 0.67 -12.10
CA ARG A 46 -21.90 1.16 -10.73
C ARG A 46 -20.67 1.70 -10.01
N ASP A 47 -19.48 1.51 -10.59
CA ASP A 47 -18.22 1.92 -10.00
C ASP A 47 -17.84 3.34 -10.45
N GLU A 48 -16.88 3.93 -9.75
CA GLU A 48 -16.31 5.22 -10.13
C GLU A 48 -14.79 5.21 -10.01
N ILE A 49 -14.12 6.03 -10.80
CA ILE A 49 -12.69 6.31 -10.68
C ILE A 49 -12.52 7.73 -10.20
N ILE A 50 -11.70 7.91 -9.17
CA ILE A 50 -11.36 9.21 -8.58
C ILE A 50 -9.85 9.36 -8.67
N VAL A 51 -9.39 10.32 -9.46
CA VAL A 51 -7.98 10.70 -9.55
C VAL A 51 -7.76 11.92 -8.70
N VAL A 52 -6.86 11.82 -7.71
CA VAL A 52 -6.54 12.92 -6.79
C VAL A 52 -5.14 13.42 -7.09
N VAL A 53 -5.02 14.68 -7.47
CA VAL A 53 -3.73 15.35 -7.71
C VAL A 53 -3.28 16.06 -6.44
N ASP A 54 -2.11 15.65 -5.90
CA ASP A 54 -1.59 16.19 -4.65
C ASP A 54 -0.75 17.44 -4.88
N HIS A 55 -1.37 18.63 -4.75
CA HIS A 55 -0.73 19.95 -4.78
C HIS A 55 0.20 20.16 -5.99
N ASN A 56 -0.31 19.86 -7.20
CA ASN A 56 0.40 20.06 -8.47
C ASN A 56 -0.59 20.53 -9.55
N ASP A 57 -0.71 21.87 -9.70
CA ASP A 57 -1.67 22.49 -10.61
C ASP A 57 -1.35 22.19 -12.09
N ASP A 58 -0.07 22.07 -12.45
CA ASP A 58 0.35 21.73 -13.82
C ASP A 58 -0.10 20.31 -14.20
N LEU A 59 0.09 19.35 -13.28
CA LEU A 59 -0.38 17.98 -13.49
C LEU A 59 -1.92 17.92 -13.54
N LEU A 60 -2.59 18.70 -12.69
CA LEU A 60 -4.05 18.76 -12.67
C LEU A 60 -4.60 19.28 -14.02
N ALA A 61 -4.03 20.38 -14.53
CA ALA A 61 -4.44 20.95 -15.82
C ALA A 61 -4.16 20.01 -17.00
N ASP A 62 -3.00 19.34 -17.01
CA ASP A 62 -2.66 18.35 -18.03
C ASP A 62 -3.63 17.17 -18.03
N LEU A 63 -3.90 16.60 -16.87
CA LEU A 63 -4.82 15.47 -16.74
C LEU A 63 -6.26 15.89 -17.08
N GLN A 64 -6.69 17.12 -16.75
CA GLN A 64 -8.01 17.64 -17.08
C GLN A 64 -8.24 17.72 -18.59
N SER A 65 -7.20 18.01 -19.36
CA SER A 65 -7.27 18.05 -20.84
C SER A 65 -7.22 16.65 -21.47
N THR A 66 -6.78 15.63 -20.73
CA THR A 66 -6.49 14.29 -21.27
C THR A 66 -7.53 13.26 -20.87
N LEU A 67 -8.06 13.33 -19.64
CA LEU A 67 -8.94 12.30 -19.09
C LEU A 67 -10.39 12.47 -19.57
N PRO A 68 -11.13 11.36 -19.79
CA PRO A 68 -12.55 11.41 -20.13
C PRO A 68 -13.38 11.91 -18.93
N GLU A 69 -14.50 12.61 -19.22
CA GLU A 69 -15.39 13.25 -18.24
C GLU A 69 -15.95 12.31 -17.16
N GLN A 70 -16.02 11.03 -17.44
CA GLN A 70 -16.50 10.00 -16.49
C GLN A 70 -15.54 9.76 -15.32
N ILE A 71 -14.30 10.25 -15.39
CA ILE A 71 -13.31 10.15 -14.33
C ILE A 71 -13.41 11.40 -13.46
N ALA A 72 -13.61 11.22 -12.15
CA ALA A 72 -13.60 12.32 -11.20
C ALA A 72 -12.17 12.78 -10.92
N LEU A 73 -11.69 13.80 -11.61
CA LEU A 73 -10.38 14.42 -11.37
C LEU A 73 -10.53 15.56 -10.37
N ILE A 74 -9.78 15.51 -9.26
CA ILE A 74 -9.86 16.50 -8.19
C ILE A 74 -8.48 16.85 -7.59
N ALA A 75 -8.34 18.09 -7.14
CA ALA A 75 -7.18 18.48 -6.35
C ALA A 75 -7.27 17.97 -4.91
N ASN A 76 -6.14 17.62 -4.29
CA ASN A 76 -6.07 17.31 -2.87
C ASN A 76 -6.53 18.51 -2.02
N ARG A 77 -7.46 18.26 -1.08
CA ARG A 77 -8.06 19.30 -0.19
C ARG A 77 -7.48 19.29 1.23
N PHE A 78 -6.73 18.27 1.57
CA PHE A 78 -6.06 18.12 2.86
C PHE A 78 -4.57 18.50 2.74
N GLU A 79 -3.80 18.23 3.78
CA GLU A 79 -2.37 18.45 3.79
C GLU A 79 -1.67 17.72 2.65
N ARG A 80 -0.59 18.32 2.15
CA ARG A 80 0.26 17.71 1.14
C ARG A 80 0.77 16.35 1.60
N GLY A 81 0.65 15.35 0.75
CA GLY A 81 1.13 13.98 0.98
C GLY A 81 0.08 12.92 0.67
N LEU A 82 0.53 11.68 0.61
CA LEU A 82 -0.28 10.55 0.20
C LEU A 82 -1.51 10.34 1.09
N SER A 83 -1.38 10.52 2.42
CA SER A 83 -2.50 10.42 3.37
C SER A 83 -3.58 11.46 3.08
N GLY A 84 -3.20 12.72 2.87
CA GLY A 84 -4.15 13.79 2.53
C GLY A 84 -4.84 13.54 1.20
N ALA A 85 -4.10 13.10 0.18
CA ALA A 85 -4.66 12.76 -1.13
C ALA A 85 -5.65 11.58 -1.02
N ARG A 86 -5.31 10.51 -0.28
CA ARG A 86 -6.23 9.39 -0.02
C ARG A 86 -7.48 9.84 0.73
N ASN A 87 -7.35 10.70 1.74
CA ASN A 87 -8.50 11.25 2.48
C ASN A 87 -9.42 12.08 1.58
N THR A 88 -8.85 12.85 0.64
CA THR A 88 -9.63 13.56 -0.38
C THR A 88 -10.42 12.57 -1.25
N GLY A 89 -9.79 11.49 -1.68
CA GLY A 89 -10.43 10.41 -2.43
C GLY A 89 -11.57 9.76 -1.64
N VAL A 90 -11.35 9.42 -0.36
CA VAL A 90 -12.38 8.85 0.53
C VAL A 90 -13.57 9.79 0.69
N ALA A 91 -13.33 11.08 0.92
CA ALA A 91 -14.38 12.08 1.08
C ALA A 91 -15.25 12.24 -0.19
N ARG A 92 -14.67 12.01 -1.38
CA ARG A 92 -15.38 12.06 -2.67
C ARG A 92 -16.08 10.76 -3.03
N SER A 93 -15.66 9.64 -2.47
CA SER A 93 -16.14 8.29 -2.78
C SER A 93 -17.61 8.09 -2.44
N ARG A 94 -18.31 7.34 -3.30
CA ARG A 94 -19.72 6.93 -3.14
C ARG A 94 -19.90 5.42 -3.09
N GLY A 95 -18.92 4.67 -3.60
CA GLY A 95 -18.92 3.21 -3.57
C GLY A 95 -18.93 2.65 -2.14
N GLU A 96 -19.42 1.43 -1.99
CA GLU A 96 -19.41 0.69 -0.71
C GLU A 96 -17.99 0.41 -0.25
N VAL A 97 -17.09 0.15 -1.21
CA VAL A 97 -15.68 -0.16 -0.97
C VAL A 97 -14.81 0.86 -1.71
N VAL A 98 -13.82 1.40 -1.00
CA VAL A 98 -12.77 2.23 -1.59
C VAL A 98 -11.56 1.36 -1.90
N VAL A 99 -11.18 1.33 -3.16
CA VAL A 99 -10.00 0.61 -3.66
C VAL A 99 -8.91 1.64 -3.93
N PHE A 100 -7.72 1.44 -3.37
CA PHE A 100 -6.57 2.30 -3.62
C PHE A 100 -5.60 1.58 -4.55
N VAL A 101 -5.18 2.29 -5.58
CA VAL A 101 -4.17 1.87 -6.56
C VAL A 101 -3.15 3.01 -6.67
N ASP A 102 -1.87 2.72 -6.53
CA ASP A 102 -0.83 3.73 -6.67
C ASP A 102 -0.67 4.17 -8.14
N ASP A 103 -0.18 5.39 -8.35
CA ASP A 103 0.00 6.01 -9.68
C ASP A 103 1.01 5.28 -10.59
N ASP A 104 1.82 4.38 -10.02
CA ASP A 104 2.80 3.54 -10.68
C ASP A 104 2.45 2.02 -10.57
N ALA A 105 1.19 1.71 -10.25
CA ALA A 105 0.66 0.34 -10.16
C ALA A 105 -0.39 0.05 -11.23
N VAL A 106 -0.32 -1.12 -11.83
CA VAL A 106 -1.22 -1.56 -12.91
C VAL A 106 -2.02 -2.77 -12.43
N PRO A 107 -3.36 -2.65 -12.24
CA PRO A 107 -4.20 -3.79 -11.92
C PRO A 107 -4.12 -4.88 -12.99
N ALA A 108 -3.91 -6.12 -12.57
CA ALA A 108 -3.98 -7.28 -13.46
C ALA A 108 -5.42 -7.48 -13.98
N SER A 109 -5.59 -8.20 -15.06
CA SER A 109 -6.92 -8.51 -15.60
C SER A 109 -7.79 -9.21 -14.56
N GLY A 110 -9.02 -8.73 -14.34
CA GLY A 110 -9.96 -9.22 -13.33
C GLY A 110 -9.64 -8.81 -11.88
N ALA A 111 -8.60 -8.00 -11.66
CA ALA A 111 -8.19 -7.58 -10.31
C ALA A 111 -9.32 -6.87 -9.54
N LEU A 112 -10.13 -6.04 -10.19
CA LEU A 112 -11.22 -5.32 -9.53
C LEU A 112 -12.37 -6.24 -9.09
N ASP A 113 -12.67 -7.31 -9.82
CA ASP A 113 -13.64 -8.30 -9.39
C ASP A 113 -13.14 -9.07 -8.16
N HIS A 114 -11.85 -9.39 -8.14
CA HIS A 114 -11.21 -9.95 -6.95
C HIS A 114 -11.12 -8.96 -5.79
N ALA A 115 -10.99 -7.65 -6.05
CA ALA A 115 -11.07 -6.64 -5.00
C ALA A 115 -12.48 -6.54 -4.39
N ARG A 116 -13.52 -6.86 -5.16
CA ARG A 116 -14.94 -6.77 -4.81
C ARG A 116 -15.44 -7.98 -4.02
N ALA A 117 -15.16 -9.18 -4.52
CA ALA A 117 -15.74 -10.43 -4.04
C ALA A 117 -15.62 -10.69 -2.52
N PRO A 118 -14.50 -10.42 -1.85
CA PRO A 118 -14.41 -10.66 -0.42
C PRO A 118 -15.37 -9.82 0.45
N PHE A 119 -15.86 -8.70 -0.07
CA PHE A 119 -16.77 -7.81 0.66
C PHE A 119 -18.24 -8.26 0.62
N GLU A 120 -18.57 -9.35 -0.06
CA GLU A 120 -19.85 -10.04 0.13
C GLU A 120 -19.97 -10.59 1.56
N ASP A 121 -18.86 -10.97 2.17
CA ASP A 121 -18.78 -11.26 3.59
C ASP A 121 -18.67 -9.95 4.39
N ARG A 122 -19.74 -9.64 5.13
CA ARG A 122 -19.82 -8.42 5.96
C ARG A 122 -18.77 -8.37 7.07
N SER A 123 -18.20 -9.52 7.46
CA SER A 123 -17.12 -9.57 8.46
C SER A 123 -15.77 -9.09 7.89
N VAL A 124 -15.61 -8.99 6.57
CA VAL A 124 -14.41 -8.44 5.94
C VAL A 124 -14.52 -6.92 5.87
N VAL A 125 -13.63 -6.24 6.58
CA VAL A 125 -13.57 -4.76 6.63
C VAL A 125 -12.54 -4.19 5.67
N ALA A 126 -11.47 -4.92 5.40
CA ALA A 126 -10.44 -4.55 4.43
C ALA A 126 -9.74 -5.78 3.83
N ILE A 127 -9.16 -5.58 2.66
CA ILE A 127 -8.29 -6.58 2.03
C ILE A 127 -6.96 -5.97 1.60
N GLY A 128 -5.90 -6.78 1.62
CA GLY A 128 -4.63 -6.51 0.96
C GLY A 128 -4.46 -7.43 -0.24
N GLY A 129 -4.27 -6.85 -1.42
CA GLY A 129 -3.97 -7.56 -2.64
C GLY A 129 -2.53 -8.09 -2.71
N ALA A 130 -2.17 -8.69 -3.83
CA ALA A 130 -0.81 -9.02 -4.19
C ALA A 130 -0.17 -7.85 -4.95
N VAL A 131 1.02 -7.46 -4.56
CA VAL A 131 1.78 -6.40 -5.24
C VAL A 131 3.05 -7.00 -5.84
N ARG A 132 3.02 -7.25 -7.14
CA ARG A 132 4.13 -7.81 -7.87
C ARG A 132 5.08 -6.71 -8.34
N ALA A 133 6.38 -6.89 -8.11
CA ALA A 133 7.38 -5.93 -8.56
C ALA A 133 7.63 -6.04 -10.06
N ASP A 134 7.38 -4.96 -10.79
CA ASP A 134 7.74 -4.77 -12.20
C ASP A 134 9.03 -3.92 -12.26
N TRP A 135 10.18 -4.60 -12.24
CA TRP A 135 11.49 -3.97 -12.23
C TRP A 135 11.83 -3.40 -13.62
N ALA A 136 12.19 -2.13 -13.71
CA ALA A 136 12.64 -1.51 -14.95
C ALA A 136 13.83 -2.24 -15.60
N SER A 137 14.63 -2.97 -14.82
CA SER A 137 15.73 -3.84 -15.28
C SER A 137 15.29 -5.26 -15.64
N GLY A 138 13.98 -5.56 -15.62
CA GLY A 138 13.40 -6.89 -15.84
C GLY A 138 13.46 -7.83 -14.65
N SER A 139 14.30 -7.57 -13.64
CA SER A 139 14.41 -8.41 -12.43
C SER A 139 15.00 -7.63 -11.25
N ALA A 140 14.80 -8.16 -10.04
CA ALA A 140 15.44 -7.65 -8.84
C ALA A 140 16.98 -7.75 -8.95
N PRO A 141 17.73 -6.79 -8.39
CA PRO A 141 19.18 -6.92 -8.26
C PRO A 141 19.56 -8.21 -7.52
N GLY A 142 20.62 -8.90 -7.96
CA GLY A 142 21.02 -10.18 -7.40
C GLY A 142 21.34 -10.17 -5.88
N TRP A 143 21.58 -8.99 -5.31
CA TRP A 143 21.78 -8.77 -3.88
C TRP A 143 20.49 -8.50 -3.11
N PHE A 144 19.39 -8.14 -3.78
CA PHE A 144 18.13 -7.73 -3.14
C PHE A 144 17.44 -8.95 -2.49
N PRO A 145 17.13 -8.92 -1.18
CA PRO A 145 16.50 -10.04 -0.51
C PRO A 145 14.97 -9.98 -0.63
N ASP A 146 14.35 -11.12 -0.92
CA ASP A 146 12.89 -11.24 -1.06
C ASP A 146 12.14 -10.85 0.22
N GLU A 147 12.78 -10.95 1.37
CA GLU A 147 12.27 -10.53 2.67
C GLU A 147 12.02 -9.02 2.74
N PHE A 148 12.71 -8.24 1.93
CA PHE A 148 12.64 -6.77 1.92
C PHE A 148 11.85 -6.19 0.74
N GLY A 149 11.00 -6.98 0.06
CA GLY A 149 10.12 -6.46 -1.02
C GLY A 149 9.32 -5.22 -0.61
N TRP A 150 8.96 -5.08 0.66
CA TRP A 150 8.30 -3.91 1.22
C TRP A 150 9.10 -2.60 1.05
N VAL A 151 10.42 -2.66 0.90
CA VAL A 151 11.28 -1.48 0.64
C VAL A 151 10.86 -0.80 -0.65
N VAL A 152 10.45 -1.57 -1.63
CA VAL A 152 9.94 -1.06 -2.92
C VAL A 152 8.42 -1.08 -3.01
N GLY A 153 7.71 -1.31 -1.90
CA GLY A 153 6.24 -1.29 -1.84
C GLY A 153 5.59 -2.55 -2.41
N CYS A 154 6.30 -3.67 -2.48
CA CYS A 154 5.82 -4.92 -3.07
C CYS A 154 5.69 -6.03 -2.05
N ASP A 155 5.11 -7.14 -2.49
CA ASP A 155 5.04 -8.38 -1.72
C ASP A 155 6.43 -8.80 -1.26
N TYR A 156 6.47 -9.36 -0.07
CA TYR A 156 7.72 -9.82 0.55
C TYR A 156 7.53 -11.19 1.20
N ARG A 157 8.63 -11.89 1.35
CA ARG A 157 8.62 -13.18 2.01
C ARG A 157 8.23 -13.03 3.47
N GLY A 158 7.25 -13.82 3.89
CA GLY A 158 6.69 -13.78 5.25
C GLY A 158 5.30 -13.15 5.33
N LEU A 159 4.74 -12.67 4.21
CA LEU A 159 3.32 -12.35 4.15
C LEU A 159 2.47 -13.61 4.33
N PRO A 160 1.31 -13.50 4.99
CA PRO A 160 0.33 -14.59 5.12
C PRO A 160 -0.16 -15.12 3.76
N ALA A 161 -0.72 -16.32 3.75
CA ALA A 161 -1.33 -16.89 2.56
C ALA A 161 -2.65 -16.18 2.19
N CYS A 162 -3.15 -16.44 0.97
CA CYS A 162 -4.46 -15.95 0.53
C CYS A 162 -5.57 -16.44 1.48
N GLY A 163 -6.47 -15.56 1.87
CA GLY A 163 -7.55 -15.80 2.83
C GLY A 163 -7.16 -15.64 4.30
N GLU A 164 -5.88 -15.61 4.63
CA GLU A 164 -5.44 -15.41 6.01
C GLU A 164 -5.53 -13.94 6.46
N GLN A 165 -5.65 -13.76 7.76
CA GLN A 165 -5.68 -12.41 8.35
C GLN A 165 -4.31 -11.74 8.26
N ILE A 166 -4.34 -10.45 7.97
CA ILE A 166 -3.18 -9.56 7.97
C ILE A 166 -3.42 -8.38 8.92
N ARG A 167 -2.35 -7.78 9.43
CA ARG A 167 -2.47 -6.56 10.26
C ARG A 167 -2.93 -5.37 9.40
N ASN A 168 -2.35 -5.22 8.24
CA ASN A 168 -2.62 -4.13 7.30
C ASN A 168 -2.27 -4.54 5.87
N PRO A 169 -2.93 -3.97 4.85
CA PRO A 169 -2.58 -4.15 3.44
C PRO A 169 -1.28 -3.41 3.07
N ILE A 170 -0.78 -3.67 1.86
CA ILE A 170 0.19 -2.82 1.16
C ILE A 170 -0.60 -1.77 0.36
N GLY A 171 -0.18 -0.51 0.44
CA GLY A 171 -0.94 0.63 -0.08
C GLY A 171 -1.24 0.59 -1.58
N ALA A 172 -0.36 -0.03 -2.38
CA ALA A 172 -0.52 -0.14 -3.83
C ALA A 172 -1.66 -1.08 -4.27
N ALA A 173 -2.13 -1.98 -3.39
CA ALA A 173 -3.24 -2.90 -3.64
C ALA A 173 -4.06 -3.08 -2.36
N MET A 174 -4.89 -2.12 -2.05
CA MET A 174 -5.66 -2.09 -0.81
C MET A 174 -7.11 -1.75 -1.12
N ALA A 175 -8.06 -2.48 -0.50
CA ALA A 175 -9.47 -2.12 -0.54
C ALA A 175 -10.06 -2.15 0.87
N VAL A 176 -10.92 -1.17 1.18
CA VAL A 176 -11.47 -0.97 2.54
C VAL A 176 -12.93 -0.55 2.43
N ARG A 177 -13.79 -1.03 3.31
CA ARG A 177 -15.17 -0.50 3.40
C ARG A 177 -15.14 0.99 3.67
N ARG A 178 -15.85 1.74 2.84
CA ARG A 178 -15.91 3.21 2.95
C ARG A 178 -16.41 3.66 4.33
N THR A 179 -17.43 3.01 4.86
CA THR A 179 -17.95 3.30 6.20
C THR A 179 -16.91 3.11 7.30
N ALA A 180 -16.06 2.09 7.18
CA ALA A 180 -14.99 1.85 8.13
C ALA A 180 -13.87 2.91 8.05
N LEU A 181 -13.53 3.37 6.84
CA LEU A 181 -12.59 4.49 6.67
C LEU A 181 -13.12 5.79 7.29
N VAL A 182 -14.41 6.08 7.08
CA VAL A 182 -15.06 7.26 7.69
C VAL A 182 -15.04 7.17 9.21
N GLU A 183 -15.33 6.01 9.78
CA GLU A 183 -15.40 5.79 11.22
C GLU A 183 -14.05 5.92 11.92
N ILE A 184 -12.94 5.63 11.24
CA ILE A 184 -11.57 5.82 11.77
C ILE A 184 -10.95 7.16 11.34
N GLU A 185 -11.74 8.07 10.74
CA GLU A 185 -11.32 9.38 10.26
C GLU A 185 -10.23 9.33 9.17
N GLY A 186 -10.17 8.23 8.39
CA GLY A 186 -9.26 8.05 7.28
C GLY A 186 -7.81 7.78 7.69
N PHE A 187 -6.87 8.30 6.89
CA PHE A 187 -5.42 8.13 7.09
C PHE A 187 -4.83 9.30 7.87
N SER A 188 -4.00 9.00 8.85
CA SER A 188 -3.27 10.02 9.61
C SER A 188 -2.27 10.76 8.72
N THR A 189 -2.26 12.09 8.77
CA THR A 189 -1.29 12.94 8.05
C THR A 189 0.05 13.08 8.79
N GLU A 190 0.17 12.57 10.02
CA GLU A 190 1.46 12.46 10.73
C GLU A 190 2.35 11.35 10.14
N LEU A 191 1.79 10.45 9.32
CA LEU A 191 2.44 9.33 8.65
C LEU A 191 2.20 9.40 7.15
N GLY A 192 3.01 8.68 6.38
CA GLY A 192 2.88 8.61 4.94
C GLY A 192 3.91 9.45 4.18
N ARG A 193 3.93 9.27 2.88
CA ARG A 193 4.86 9.96 1.99
C ARG A 193 4.45 11.41 1.76
N VAL A 194 5.43 12.32 1.84
CA VAL A 194 5.28 13.72 1.45
C VAL A 194 6.44 14.06 0.51
N GLY A 195 6.16 14.24 -0.78
CA GLY A 195 7.18 14.45 -1.80
C GLY A 195 8.23 13.31 -1.80
N ASP A 196 9.50 13.66 -1.68
CA ASP A 196 10.63 12.71 -1.67
C ASP A 196 10.90 12.06 -0.31
N LEU A 197 10.15 12.45 0.74
CA LEU A 197 10.30 11.82 2.05
C LEU A 197 9.76 10.39 2.01
N LEU A 198 10.65 9.42 2.18
CA LEU A 198 10.33 7.98 2.14
C LEU A 198 9.68 7.49 3.45
N ALA A 199 8.80 8.28 4.05
CA ALA A 199 8.01 7.87 5.21
C ALA A 199 6.94 6.86 4.79
N GLY A 200 6.36 6.17 5.75
CA GLY A 200 5.32 5.15 5.54
C GLY A 200 4.57 4.85 6.83
N CYS A 201 3.96 3.67 6.92
CA CYS A 201 3.16 3.17 8.05
C CYS A 201 1.78 3.82 8.20
N GLU A 202 1.30 4.62 7.27
CA GLU A 202 -0.07 5.13 7.27
C GLU A 202 -1.07 3.99 7.13
N GLU A 203 -0.82 3.01 6.26
CA GLU A 203 -1.67 1.80 6.14
C GLU A 203 -1.56 0.92 7.38
N THR A 204 -0.40 0.92 8.04
CA THR A 204 -0.23 0.17 9.28
C THR A 204 -1.07 0.77 10.40
N LEU A 205 -1.07 2.11 10.54
CA LEU A 205 -1.92 2.79 11.52
C LEU A 205 -3.39 2.57 11.21
N MET A 206 -3.81 2.71 9.94
CA MET A 206 -5.16 2.40 9.50
C MET A 206 -5.57 0.97 9.90
N GLY A 207 -4.73 -0.03 9.64
CA GLY A 207 -5.00 -1.41 10.01
C GLY A 207 -5.15 -1.59 11.54
N VAL A 208 -4.30 -0.95 12.34
CA VAL A 208 -4.40 -0.97 13.82
C VAL A 208 -5.72 -0.32 14.29
N GLN A 209 -6.10 0.81 13.71
CA GLN A 209 -7.35 1.51 14.02
C GLN A 209 -8.58 0.68 13.64
N LEU A 210 -8.57 0.03 12.47
CA LEU A 210 -9.64 -0.87 12.04
C LEU A 210 -9.81 -2.06 13.00
N HIS A 211 -8.71 -2.72 13.39
CA HIS A 211 -8.78 -3.81 14.37
C HIS A 211 -9.31 -3.38 15.73
N ALA A 212 -8.95 -2.17 16.18
CA ALA A 212 -9.42 -1.62 17.44
C ALA A 212 -10.91 -1.21 17.39
N ARG A 213 -11.35 -0.60 16.28
CA ARG A 213 -12.71 -0.06 16.13
C ARG A 213 -13.74 -1.13 15.77
N PHE A 214 -13.32 -2.17 15.06
CA PHE A 214 -14.18 -3.25 14.56
C PHE A 214 -13.71 -4.62 15.09
N PRO A 215 -13.78 -4.88 16.41
CA PRO A 215 -13.39 -6.17 16.96
C PRO A 215 -14.30 -7.27 16.38
N GLY A 216 -13.69 -8.36 15.92
CA GLY A 216 -14.41 -9.44 15.22
C GLY A 216 -14.52 -9.29 13.71
N HIS A 217 -14.19 -8.14 13.13
CA HIS A 217 -14.02 -8.01 11.69
C HIS A 217 -12.60 -8.39 11.26
N ARG A 218 -12.45 -8.72 9.98
CA ARG A 218 -11.21 -9.26 9.43
C ARG A 218 -10.60 -8.31 8.40
N ILE A 219 -9.29 -8.15 8.47
CA ILE A 219 -8.47 -7.65 7.37
C ILE A 219 -7.78 -8.89 6.79
N ILE A 220 -8.01 -9.22 5.53
CA ILE A 220 -7.50 -10.45 4.93
C ILE A 220 -6.60 -10.18 3.72
N ARG A 221 -5.68 -11.10 3.46
CA ARG A 221 -4.92 -11.11 2.22
C ARG A 221 -5.76 -11.77 1.13
N HIS A 222 -5.90 -11.12 -0.04
CA HIS A 222 -6.63 -11.67 -1.18
C HIS A 222 -5.82 -11.52 -2.47
N THR A 223 -5.02 -12.51 -2.79
CA THR A 223 -4.01 -12.45 -3.86
C THR A 223 -4.58 -12.41 -5.28
N GLY A 224 -5.87 -12.69 -5.46
CA GLY A 224 -6.56 -12.47 -6.73
C GLY A 224 -6.66 -10.98 -7.10
N PHE A 225 -6.78 -10.09 -6.10
CA PHE A 225 -6.59 -8.65 -6.30
C PHE A 225 -5.09 -8.39 -6.45
N GLN A 226 -4.59 -8.42 -7.69
CA GLN A 226 -3.16 -8.27 -8.01
C GLN A 226 -2.89 -7.00 -8.78
N VAL A 227 -1.79 -6.33 -8.44
CA VAL A 227 -1.25 -5.20 -9.22
C VAL A 227 0.22 -5.44 -9.56
N ASP A 228 0.66 -4.92 -10.69
CA ASP A 228 2.05 -4.85 -11.10
C ASP A 228 2.56 -3.44 -10.77
N HIS A 229 3.45 -3.34 -9.80
CA HIS A 229 4.00 -2.08 -9.31
C HIS A 229 5.34 -1.79 -9.97
N HIS A 230 5.42 -0.71 -10.72
CA HIS A 230 6.62 -0.32 -11.45
C HIS A 230 7.74 0.14 -10.51
N ILE A 231 8.89 -0.51 -10.60
CA ILE A 231 10.08 -0.20 -9.79
C ILE A 231 11.15 0.43 -10.69
N PRO A 232 11.32 1.75 -10.64
CA PRO A 232 12.32 2.45 -11.43
C PRO A 232 13.74 2.11 -10.97
N ALA A 233 14.73 2.29 -11.86
CA ALA A 233 16.12 1.90 -11.64
C ALA A 233 16.74 2.53 -10.36
N GLU A 234 16.32 3.74 -10.01
CA GLU A 234 16.79 4.46 -8.81
C GLU A 234 16.43 3.72 -7.53
N ARG A 235 15.30 3.00 -7.51
CA ARG A 235 14.87 2.17 -6.36
C ARG A 235 15.61 0.83 -6.28
N ALA A 236 16.29 0.41 -7.33
CA ALA A 236 17.10 -0.81 -7.38
C ALA A 236 18.52 -0.64 -6.80
N THR A 237 18.83 0.49 -6.14
CA THR A 237 20.13 0.81 -5.59
C THR A 237 20.23 0.53 -4.10
N LEU A 238 21.45 0.18 -3.62
CA LEU A 238 21.70 -0.01 -2.19
C LEU A 238 21.46 1.29 -1.38
N GLY A 239 21.75 2.44 -1.99
CA GLY A 239 21.49 3.75 -1.35
C GLY A 239 20.00 4.01 -1.12
N TYR A 240 19.13 3.66 -2.07
CA TYR A 240 17.69 3.73 -1.86
C TYR A 240 17.24 2.73 -0.78
N PHE A 241 17.71 1.48 -0.87
CA PHE A 241 17.40 0.41 0.09
C PHE A 241 17.69 0.84 1.53
N THR A 242 18.89 1.33 1.80
CA THR A 242 19.29 1.73 3.16
C THR A 242 18.51 2.94 3.65
N ARG A 243 18.31 3.95 2.80
CA ARG A 243 17.46 5.13 3.17
C ARG A 243 16.04 4.72 3.49
N ARG A 244 15.44 3.83 2.69
CA ARG A 244 14.05 3.39 2.92
C ARG A 244 13.94 2.55 4.19
N CYS A 245 14.90 1.66 4.47
CA CYS A 245 14.97 0.91 5.73
C CYS A 245 15.05 1.85 6.94
N TYR A 246 15.91 2.86 6.88
CA TYR A 246 16.06 3.83 7.97
C TYR A 246 14.77 4.64 8.20
N GLN A 247 14.13 5.13 7.13
CA GLN A 247 12.88 5.88 7.24
C GLN A 247 11.72 5.02 7.73
N GLU A 248 11.67 3.75 7.34
CA GLU A 248 10.69 2.80 7.89
C GLU A 248 10.84 2.67 9.42
N GLY A 249 12.08 2.55 9.91
CA GLY A 249 12.34 2.54 11.35
C GLY A 249 11.81 3.81 12.04
N ARG A 250 12.06 4.98 11.46
CA ARG A 250 11.55 6.25 11.99
C ARG A 250 10.02 6.30 12.00
N SER A 251 9.38 5.88 10.91
CA SER A 251 7.91 5.81 10.82
C SER A 251 7.32 4.87 11.87
N LYS A 252 7.97 3.73 12.12
CA LYS A 252 7.57 2.80 13.20
C LYS A 252 7.69 3.39 14.60
N ALA A 253 8.64 4.29 14.83
CA ALA A 253 8.73 5.03 16.11
C ALA A 253 7.55 5.99 16.30
N VAL A 254 7.15 6.71 15.24
CA VAL A 254 5.95 7.57 15.25
C VAL A 254 4.70 6.71 15.44
N LEU A 255 4.56 5.61 14.69
CA LEU A 255 3.46 4.67 14.84
C LEU A 255 3.34 4.15 16.28
N ALA A 256 4.48 3.76 16.90
CA ALA A 256 4.51 3.27 18.28
C ALA A 256 4.10 4.34 19.31
N ARG A 257 4.35 5.62 19.02
CA ARG A 257 3.87 6.74 19.83
C ARG A 257 2.35 6.89 19.74
N ILE A 258 1.78 6.77 18.53
CA ILE A 258 0.36 6.98 18.28
C ILE A 258 -0.48 5.78 18.77
N SER A 259 -0.10 4.54 18.41
CA SER A 259 -0.91 3.34 18.63
C SER A 259 -0.40 2.42 19.74
N GLY A 260 0.69 2.79 20.42
CA GLY A 260 1.34 1.94 21.40
C GLY A 260 2.27 0.88 20.78
N ARG A 261 3.35 0.54 21.50
CA ARG A 261 4.43 -0.34 20.99
C ARG A 261 3.95 -1.76 20.67
N GLN A 262 2.96 -2.27 21.40
CA GLN A 262 2.46 -3.64 21.20
C GLN A 262 1.72 -3.76 19.86
N ALA A 263 0.83 -2.85 19.56
CA ALA A 263 0.09 -2.82 18.30
C ALA A 263 1.01 -2.49 17.11
N ALA A 264 1.87 -1.46 17.29
CA ALA A 264 2.79 -1.02 16.26
C ALA A 264 3.77 -2.10 15.78
N LEU A 265 4.24 -2.96 16.70
CA LEU A 265 5.30 -3.94 16.44
C LEU A 265 4.83 -5.40 16.52
N SER A 266 3.52 -5.65 16.37
CA SER A 266 2.95 -7.00 16.49
C SER A 266 3.50 -7.98 15.44
N SER A 267 3.60 -7.56 14.18
CA SER A 267 4.12 -8.39 13.07
C SER A 267 5.65 -8.44 13.05
N GLU A 268 6.33 -7.41 13.54
CA GLU A 268 7.79 -7.28 13.49
C GLU A 268 8.51 -8.31 14.36
N ARG A 269 7.89 -8.75 15.44
CA ARG A 269 8.45 -9.80 16.30
C ARG A 269 8.64 -11.12 15.54
N SER A 270 7.57 -11.58 14.84
CA SER A 270 7.64 -12.79 14.03
C SER A 270 8.58 -12.60 12.83
N TYR A 271 8.53 -11.43 12.19
CA TYR A 271 9.40 -11.11 11.07
C TYR A 271 10.88 -11.17 11.45
N THR A 272 11.29 -10.54 12.56
CA THR A 272 12.70 -10.51 12.99
C THR A 272 13.18 -11.84 13.58
N SER A 273 12.29 -12.59 14.28
CA SER A 273 12.70 -13.85 14.94
C SER A 273 12.62 -15.09 14.05
N ARG A 274 11.82 -15.07 12.99
CA ARG A 274 11.59 -16.23 12.13
C ARG A 274 11.93 -15.97 10.65
N ILE A 275 11.44 -14.86 10.09
CA ILE A 275 11.57 -14.61 8.65
C ILE A 275 13.00 -14.25 8.28
N LEU A 276 13.62 -13.27 8.96
CA LEU A 276 14.99 -12.85 8.65
C LEU A 276 16.03 -13.97 8.87
N PRO A 277 16.02 -14.74 9.98
CA PRO A 277 16.97 -15.85 10.14
C PRO A 277 16.78 -16.94 9.08
N SER A 278 15.53 -17.29 8.76
CA SER A 278 15.26 -18.26 7.69
C SER A 278 15.66 -17.74 6.30
N GLY A 279 15.56 -16.42 6.08
CA GLY A 279 16.06 -15.76 4.87
C GLY A 279 17.58 -15.85 4.76
N ALA A 280 18.30 -15.56 5.82
CA ALA A 280 19.76 -15.70 5.87
C ALA A 280 20.21 -17.13 5.59
N TRP A 281 19.52 -18.13 6.15
CA TRP A 281 19.79 -19.54 5.87
C TRP A 281 19.56 -19.90 4.40
N ARG A 282 18.45 -19.48 3.80
CA ARG A 282 18.16 -19.72 2.37
C ARG A 282 19.18 -19.03 1.47
N ALA A 283 19.58 -17.81 1.83
CA ALA A 283 20.51 -17.02 1.07
C ALA A 283 22.00 -17.37 1.33
N ARG A 284 22.32 -18.40 2.13
CA ARG A 284 23.70 -18.71 2.55
C ARG A 284 24.70 -18.89 1.40
N ALA A 285 24.23 -19.30 0.22
CA ALA A 285 25.05 -19.40 -0.99
C ALA A 285 25.25 -18.04 -1.70
N ASN A 286 24.57 -16.98 -1.27
CA ASN A 286 24.67 -15.63 -1.83
C ASN A 286 25.05 -14.63 -0.71
N PRO A 287 26.32 -14.43 -0.42
CA PRO A 287 26.77 -13.59 0.69
C PRO A 287 26.29 -12.13 0.57
N ARG A 288 26.07 -11.63 -0.67
CA ARG A 288 25.55 -10.27 -0.90
C ARG A 288 24.11 -10.13 -0.40
N ARG A 289 23.28 -11.17 -0.57
CA ARG A 289 21.91 -11.19 -0.01
C ARG A 289 21.91 -11.25 1.52
N VAL A 290 22.77 -12.10 2.10
CA VAL A 290 22.92 -12.17 3.56
C VAL A 290 23.36 -10.83 4.13
N LEU A 291 24.35 -10.19 3.51
CA LEU A 291 24.80 -8.85 3.91
C LEU A 291 23.66 -7.81 3.82
N ALA A 292 22.88 -7.84 2.75
CA ALA A 292 21.74 -6.94 2.59
C ALA A 292 20.66 -7.14 3.67
N LEU A 293 20.38 -8.40 4.09
CA LEU A 293 19.49 -8.69 5.23
C LEU A 293 19.98 -8.02 6.53
N VAL A 294 21.29 -8.15 6.82
CA VAL A 294 21.90 -7.54 8.02
C VAL A 294 21.87 -6.01 7.95
N ILE A 295 22.25 -5.46 6.81
CA ILE A 295 22.24 -4.00 6.57
C ILE A 295 20.81 -3.44 6.70
N GLY A 296 19.82 -4.06 6.04
CA GLY A 296 18.44 -3.63 6.08
C GLY A 296 17.87 -3.64 7.50
N PHE A 297 18.12 -4.72 8.25
CA PHE A 297 17.73 -4.79 9.66
C PHE A 297 18.42 -3.71 10.51
N GLY A 298 19.76 -3.55 10.35
CA GLY A 298 20.53 -2.55 11.09
C GLY A 298 20.03 -1.12 10.85
N TYR A 299 19.79 -0.73 9.58
CA TYR A 299 19.25 0.59 9.26
C TYR A 299 17.83 0.79 9.79
N THR A 300 16.96 -0.22 9.74
CA THR A 300 15.62 -0.14 10.30
C THR A 300 15.67 0.04 11.83
N ALA A 301 16.51 -0.72 12.52
CA ALA A 301 16.70 -0.57 13.96
C ALA A 301 17.27 0.81 14.34
N ALA A 302 18.29 1.28 13.63
CA ALA A 302 18.86 2.61 13.83
C ALA A 302 17.82 3.72 13.63
N GLY A 303 17.01 3.62 12.56
CA GLY A 303 15.91 4.55 12.30
C GLY A 303 14.90 4.57 13.45
N TYR A 304 14.52 3.41 13.97
CA TYR A 304 13.58 3.30 15.09
C TYR A 304 14.13 3.97 16.36
N VAL A 305 15.39 3.69 16.74
CA VAL A 305 16.04 4.32 17.91
C VAL A 305 16.11 5.83 17.74
N THR A 306 16.51 6.31 16.56
CA THR A 306 16.55 7.76 16.27
C THR A 306 15.17 8.39 16.36
N GLY A 307 14.15 7.75 15.80
CA GLY A 307 12.76 8.24 15.86
C GLY A 307 12.23 8.33 17.29
N MET A 308 12.53 7.34 18.14
CA MET A 308 12.16 7.36 19.55
C MET A 308 12.86 8.49 20.32
N ALA A 309 14.15 8.72 20.05
CA ALA A 309 14.91 9.82 20.70
C ALA A 309 14.37 11.20 20.30
N LEU A 310 13.98 11.39 19.04
CA LEU A 310 13.38 12.65 18.56
C LEU A 310 12.01 12.88 19.20
N SER A 311 11.15 11.87 19.26
CA SER A 311 9.85 11.98 19.90
C SER A 311 9.94 12.32 21.38
N ALA A 312 10.92 11.77 22.10
CA ALA A 312 11.15 12.10 23.52
C ALA A 312 11.61 13.55 23.73
N ARG A 313 12.40 14.10 22.79
CA ARG A 313 12.83 15.53 22.85
C ARG A 313 11.66 16.46 22.59
N SER A 314 10.81 16.18 21.60
CA SER A 314 9.62 16.99 21.30
C SER A 314 8.64 17.02 22.48
N ALA A 315 8.43 15.89 23.15
CA ALA A 315 7.58 15.83 24.35
C ALA A 315 8.13 16.67 25.51
N LYS A 316 9.47 16.70 25.71
CA LYS A 316 10.12 17.54 26.73
C LYS A 316 10.11 19.04 26.41
N ALA A 317 10.04 19.41 25.13
CA ALA A 317 9.99 20.80 24.71
C ALA A 317 8.56 21.39 24.78
N ALA A 318 7.54 20.52 24.80
CA ALA A 318 6.13 20.90 24.91
C ALA A 318 5.58 20.87 26.36
N ALA A 319 6.34 20.31 27.31
CA ALA A 319 6.05 20.29 28.76
C ALA A 319 6.80 21.40 29.49
#